data_099464b2279a366c8c10cb9ffe5f24e2
#
_entry.id   099464b2279a366c8c10cb9ffe5f24e2
#
_cell.length_a   1.000
_cell.length_b   1.000
_cell.length_c   1.000
_cell.angle_alpha   90.00
_cell.angle_beta   90.00
_cell.angle_gamma   90.00
#
_symmetry.space_group_name_H-M   'P 1'
#
loop_
_entity.id
_entity.type
_entity.pdbx_description
1 polymer ?
#
loop_
_entity_poly.entity_id
_entity_poly.type
_entity_poly.pdbx_seq_one_letter_code
_entity_poly.pdbx_strand_id
1 'polypeptide(L)'
;MPEKIATVPTGPKDETPISGVTTENPDFFCLLTEAGSRLEAAAKAAGKPVVLSHISVGDGGGESVTPDVSVVALVQEVYRRPIDTLSQDETDINICWAHIVIPASEGGWWIREFGVWAQPLDDGEPVLYAYGNHAPYYKLKSSVGQATTHELSVPIILSGTADVRILVADAGYASRQEVQQLSRIVEALRHPQEAFWTLKSPVEEGGTLDLPEDLAYLPGEHLIDLFWNGLICAPGQQYEEIPAPEDASVSASLRLWFAAPAGSELRIVIRPYSIQPRLA
;
A
#
# COMPACT_ATOMS: atom_id res chain seq x y z
N MET A 1 35.63 -43.92 2.81
CA MET A 1 34.37 -43.61 3.53
C MET A 1 33.88 -42.31 2.93
N PRO A 2 32.74 -42.26 2.24
CA PRO A 2 32.22 -40.99 1.69
C PRO A 2 31.48 -40.24 2.79
N GLU A 3 31.77 -38.96 2.89
CA GLU A 3 31.14 -37.97 3.73
C GLU A 3 29.63 -37.86 3.42
N LYS A 4 28.80 -37.90 4.47
CA LYS A 4 27.37 -37.63 4.39
C LYS A 4 27.19 -36.14 4.15
N ILE A 5 26.74 -35.79 2.94
CA ILE A 5 26.20 -34.49 2.63
C ILE A 5 24.88 -34.35 3.41
N ALA A 6 24.86 -33.39 4.33
CA ALA A 6 23.65 -33.03 5.06
C ALA A 6 22.66 -32.41 4.05
N THR A 7 21.54 -33.06 3.84
CA THR A 7 20.41 -32.50 3.10
C THR A 7 19.80 -31.35 3.89
N VAL A 8 19.87 -30.15 3.33
CA VAL A 8 19.14 -28.98 3.80
C VAL A 8 17.63 -29.31 3.65
N PRO A 9 16.82 -29.20 4.69
CA PRO A 9 15.37 -29.38 4.54
C PRO A 9 14.82 -28.27 3.66
N THR A 10 14.33 -28.65 2.49
CA THR A 10 13.50 -27.79 1.67
C THR A 10 12.21 -27.53 2.43
N GLY A 11 12.07 -26.33 2.98
CA GLY A 11 10.80 -25.85 3.54
C GLY A 11 9.71 -25.91 2.48
N PRO A 12 8.45 -26.11 2.90
CA PRO A 12 7.35 -26.14 1.99
C PRO A 12 7.26 -24.82 1.22
N LYS A 13 7.21 -24.93 -0.12
CA LYS A 13 6.82 -23.84 -1.00
C LYS A 13 5.31 -23.71 -0.89
N ASP A 14 4.85 -22.93 0.08
CA ASP A 14 3.48 -22.46 0.10
C ASP A 14 3.49 -20.99 0.55
N GLU A 15 3.55 -20.12 -0.46
CA GLU A 15 3.23 -18.71 -0.32
C GLU A 15 1.70 -18.55 -0.31
N THR A 16 1.03 -19.16 0.64
CA THR A 16 -0.36 -18.81 0.92
C THR A 16 -0.34 -17.59 1.84
N PRO A 17 -0.98 -16.47 1.45
CA PRO A 17 -1.28 -15.41 2.40
C PRO A 17 -2.04 -16.08 3.55
N ILE A 18 -1.72 -15.71 4.80
CA ILE A 18 -2.47 -16.16 5.96
C ILE A 18 -3.89 -15.65 5.75
N SER A 19 -4.69 -16.46 5.09
CA SER A 19 -6.12 -16.23 4.99
C SER A 19 -6.64 -16.39 6.41
N GLY A 20 -6.89 -15.23 7.02
CA GLY A 20 -7.31 -15.12 8.42
C GLY A 20 -8.44 -16.07 8.73
N VAL A 21 -8.79 -16.14 9.94
CA VAL A 21 -9.97 -16.76 10.53
C VAL A 21 -10.88 -17.45 9.52
N THR A 22 -10.45 -18.58 8.99
CA THR A 22 -11.36 -19.53 8.39
C THR A 22 -11.73 -20.55 9.45
N THR A 23 -13.00 -20.93 9.52
CA THR A 23 -13.50 -22.03 10.35
C THR A 23 -12.80 -23.37 10.06
N GLU A 24 -11.89 -23.40 9.08
CA GLU A 24 -11.16 -24.57 8.61
C GLU A 24 -9.79 -24.76 9.23
N ASN A 25 -9.22 -23.74 9.92
CA ASN A 25 -7.95 -23.88 10.63
C ASN A 25 -8.00 -23.22 12.01
N PRO A 26 -8.61 -23.88 13.01
CA PRO A 26 -8.80 -23.33 14.35
C PRO A 26 -7.49 -23.15 15.14
N ASP A 27 -6.36 -23.63 14.63
CA ASP A 27 -5.07 -23.59 15.35
C ASP A 27 -4.38 -22.23 15.26
N PHE A 28 -4.75 -21.38 14.28
CA PHE A 28 -4.17 -20.05 14.09
C PHE A 28 -5.26 -18.99 14.03
N PHE A 29 -5.27 -18.08 15.00
CA PHE A 29 -6.29 -17.04 15.11
C PHE A 29 -5.76 -15.79 15.79
N CYS A 30 -6.49 -14.69 15.60
CA CYS A 30 -6.25 -13.40 16.22
C CYS A 30 -7.45 -13.02 17.08
N LEU A 31 -7.20 -12.53 18.28
CA LEU A 31 -8.22 -12.08 19.24
C LEU A 31 -8.02 -10.60 19.55
N LEU A 32 -9.12 -9.86 19.64
CA LEU A 32 -9.13 -8.55 20.27
C LEU A 32 -8.89 -8.75 21.78
N THR A 33 -7.88 -8.06 22.32
CA THR A 33 -7.58 -8.17 23.76
C THR A 33 -8.60 -7.41 24.62
N GLU A 34 -8.60 -7.65 25.92
CA GLU A 34 -9.40 -6.84 26.85
C GLU A 34 -8.99 -5.35 26.81
N ALA A 35 -7.68 -5.07 26.67
CA ALA A 35 -7.18 -3.70 26.53
C ALA A 35 -7.67 -3.06 25.22
N GLY A 36 -7.65 -3.81 24.11
CA GLY A 36 -8.20 -3.38 22.82
C GLY A 36 -9.69 -3.09 22.89
N SER A 37 -10.47 -3.99 23.50
CA SER A 37 -11.92 -3.82 23.69
C SER A 37 -12.26 -2.57 24.53
N ARG A 38 -11.49 -2.32 25.59
CA ARG A 38 -11.65 -1.10 26.40
C ARG A 38 -11.32 0.16 25.62
N LEU A 39 -10.26 0.12 24.79
CA LEU A 39 -9.87 1.23 23.95
C LEU A 39 -10.94 1.53 22.88
N GLU A 40 -11.50 0.50 22.23
CA GLU A 40 -12.62 0.70 21.29
C GLU A 40 -13.83 1.36 21.96
N ALA A 41 -14.22 0.87 23.13
CA ALA A 41 -15.35 1.44 23.87
C ALA A 41 -15.09 2.90 24.25
N ALA A 42 -13.87 3.23 24.71
CA ALA A 42 -13.48 4.59 25.06
C ALA A 42 -13.42 5.51 23.83
N ALA A 43 -12.86 5.04 22.72
CA ALA A 43 -12.80 5.76 21.46
C ALA A 43 -14.20 6.09 20.92
N LYS A 44 -15.09 5.09 20.93
CA LYS A 44 -16.50 5.27 20.54
C LYS A 44 -17.21 6.30 21.43
N ALA A 45 -17.03 6.21 22.74
CA ALA A 45 -17.63 7.18 23.67
C ALA A 45 -17.11 8.60 23.48
N ALA A 46 -15.84 8.75 23.08
CA ALA A 46 -15.19 10.02 22.80
C ALA A 46 -15.44 10.54 21.37
N GLY A 47 -16.07 9.76 20.49
CA GLY A 47 -16.23 10.09 19.07
C GLY A 47 -14.87 10.18 18.34
N LYS A 48 -13.87 9.44 18.79
CA LYS A 48 -12.52 9.41 18.20
C LYS A 48 -12.25 8.07 17.54
N PRO A 49 -11.39 8.02 16.50
CA PRO A 49 -10.94 6.77 15.91
C PRO A 49 -10.01 6.01 16.87
N VAL A 50 -9.93 4.69 16.72
CA VAL A 50 -8.84 3.89 17.27
C VAL A 50 -7.63 4.05 16.36
N VAL A 51 -6.48 4.43 16.92
CA VAL A 51 -5.25 4.65 16.16
C VAL A 51 -4.31 3.46 16.39
N LEU A 52 -4.19 2.58 15.37
CA LEU A 52 -3.22 1.50 15.38
C LEU A 52 -1.83 2.06 15.10
N SER A 53 -0.82 1.58 15.81
CA SER A 53 0.52 2.14 15.75
C SER A 53 1.57 1.18 15.22
N HIS A 54 1.64 -0.03 15.78
CA HIS A 54 2.71 -0.98 15.51
C HIS A 54 2.18 -2.40 15.36
N ILE A 55 2.93 -3.24 14.65
CA ILE A 55 2.86 -4.68 14.74
C ILE A 55 4.16 -5.18 15.35
N SER A 56 4.04 -6.09 16.30
CA SER A 56 5.16 -6.85 16.85
C SER A 56 5.01 -8.32 16.51
N VAL A 57 6.13 -9.01 16.41
CA VAL A 57 6.21 -10.47 16.29
C VAL A 57 7.05 -11.04 17.41
N GLY A 58 6.72 -12.25 17.83
CA GLY A 58 7.42 -12.95 18.89
C GLY A 58 7.68 -14.41 18.56
N ASP A 59 8.62 -15.01 19.28
CA ASP A 59 8.97 -16.42 19.10
C ASP A 59 8.25 -17.36 20.08
N GLY A 60 7.36 -16.82 20.92
CA GLY A 60 6.57 -17.60 21.89
C GLY A 60 7.42 -18.23 23.00
N GLY A 61 8.65 -17.72 23.26
CA GLY A 61 9.58 -18.34 24.20
C GLY A 61 10.11 -19.71 23.73
N GLY A 62 10.12 -19.93 22.40
CA GLY A 62 10.53 -21.19 21.77
C GLY A 62 9.39 -22.19 21.53
N GLU A 63 8.19 -21.92 22.02
CA GLU A 63 7.03 -22.80 21.94
C GLU A 63 5.89 -22.16 21.16
N SER A 64 4.94 -22.97 20.68
CA SER A 64 3.69 -22.46 20.10
C SER A 64 2.81 -21.88 21.20
N VAL A 65 2.20 -20.73 20.93
CA VAL A 65 1.34 -20.04 21.90
C VAL A 65 -0.13 -20.23 21.55
N THR A 66 -0.98 -20.21 22.57
CA THR A 66 -2.44 -20.14 22.41
C THR A 66 -2.86 -18.74 22.78
N PRO A 67 -3.47 -17.95 21.88
CA PRO A 67 -3.91 -16.60 22.18
C PRO A 67 -4.94 -16.56 23.30
N ASP A 68 -4.81 -15.57 24.18
CA ASP A 68 -5.72 -15.27 25.26
C ASP A 68 -6.05 -13.78 25.30
N VAL A 69 -7.30 -13.42 25.57
CA VAL A 69 -7.79 -12.03 25.56
C VAL A 69 -7.21 -11.17 26.68
N SER A 70 -6.75 -11.79 27.76
CA SER A 70 -6.23 -11.09 28.95
C SER A 70 -4.75 -10.69 28.84
N VAL A 71 -4.06 -11.12 27.77
CA VAL A 71 -2.65 -10.78 27.58
C VAL A 71 -2.46 -9.29 27.32
N VAL A 72 -1.37 -8.75 27.85
CA VAL A 72 -1.00 -7.32 27.69
C VAL A 72 0.30 -7.12 26.93
N ALA A 73 1.02 -8.21 26.65
CA ALA A 73 2.26 -8.22 25.89
C ALA A 73 2.46 -9.61 25.25
N LEU A 74 3.33 -9.71 24.25
CA LEU A 74 3.76 -10.98 23.67
C LEU A 74 4.53 -11.80 24.72
N VAL A 75 4.55 -13.12 24.57
CA VAL A 75 5.33 -14.02 25.43
C VAL A 75 6.82 -13.70 25.31
N GLN A 76 7.30 -13.56 24.07
CA GLN A 76 8.66 -13.11 23.82
C GLN A 76 8.72 -12.33 22.51
N GLU A 77 8.62 -11.01 22.62
CA GLU A 77 8.75 -10.12 21.46
C GLU A 77 10.18 -10.12 20.92
N VAL A 78 10.35 -10.33 19.62
CA VAL A 78 11.65 -10.34 18.95
C VAL A 78 11.80 -9.18 17.97
N TYR A 79 10.70 -8.59 17.50
CA TYR A 79 10.72 -7.45 16.58
C TYR A 79 9.41 -6.66 16.67
N ARG A 80 9.51 -5.34 16.54
CA ARG A 80 8.37 -4.41 16.50
C ARG A 80 8.66 -3.30 15.50
N ARG A 81 7.63 -2.92 14.74
CA ARG A 81 7.72 -1.76 13.86
C ARG A 81 6.36 -1.10 13.64
N PRO A 82 6.34 0.18 13.21
CA PRO A 82 5.11 0.84 12.77
C PRO A 82 4.40 0.06 11.67
N ILE A 83 3.07 0.17 11.63
CA ILE A 83 2.25 -0.39 10.55
C ILE A 83 2.53 0.40 9.28
N ASP A 84 2.78 -0.31 8.17
CA ASP A 84 3.06 0.31 6.89
C ASP A 84 1.74 0.75 6.21
N THR A 85 0.76 -0.15 6.14
CA THR A 85 -0.55 0.15 5.51
C THR A 85 -1.69 -0.58 6.21
N LEU A 86 -2.91 -0.01 6.07
CA LEU A 86 -4.17 -0.68 6.35
C LEU A 86 -4.95 -0.84 5.05
N SER A 87 -5.55 -2.00 4.86
CA SER A 87 -6.52 -2.22 3.78
C SER A 87 -7.79 -2.87 4.35
N GLN A 88 -8.92 -2.54 3.77
CA GLN A 88 -10.18 -3.20 4.09
C GLN A 88 -10.27 -4.52 3.30
N ASP A 89 -10.85 -5.55 3.90
CA ASP A 89 -11.12 -6.80 3.19
C ASP A 89 -12.17 -6.56 2.09
N GLU A 90 -11.98 -7.18 0.93
CA GLU A 90 -12.86 -7.01 -0.23
C GLU A 90 -14.24 -7.66 -0.04
N THR A 91 -14.36 -8.63 0.87
CA THR A 91 -15.55 -9.45 1.07
C THR A 91 -16.25 -9.19 2.40
N ASP A 92 -15.50 -8.83 3.46
CA ASP A 92 -16.04 -8.55 4.78
C ASP A 92 -15.62 -7.16 5.28
N ILE A 93 -16.58 -6.25 5.30
CA ILE A 93 -16.39 -4.86 5.75
C ILE A 93 -15.91 -4.76 7.21
N ASN A 94 -16.08 -5.80 8.01
CA ASN A 94 -15.64 -5.82 9.40
C ASN A 94 -14.20 -6.29 9.57
N ILE A 95 -13.53 -6.69 8.49
CA ILE A 95 -12.13 -7.10 8.52
C ILE A 95 -11.26 -6.00 7.93
N CYS A 96 -10.24 -5.62 8.68
CA CYS A 96 -9.18 -4.73 8.26
C CYS A 96 -7.85 -5.46 8.33
N TRP A 97 -7.06 -5.37 7.27
CA TRP A 97 -5.73 -5.97 7.21
C TRP A 97 -4.67 -4.94 7.55
N ALA A 98 -3.90 -5.19 8.59
CA ALA A 98 -2.72 -4.41 8.91
C ALA A 98 -1.47 -5.08 8.34
N HIS A 99 -0.65 -4.33 7.62
CA HIS A 99 0.51 -4.86 6.90
C HIS A 99 1.79 -4.24 7.41
N ILE A 100 2.83 -5.09 7.52
CA ILE A 100 4.21 -4.67 7.72
C ILE A 100 5.14 -5.44 6.79
N VAL A 101 6.25 -4.80 6.43
CA VAL A 101 7.35 -5.43 5.70
C VAL A 101 8.55 -5.56 6.63
N ILE A 102 8.93 -6.78 6.99
CA ILE A 102 10.14 -7.06 7.76
C ILE A 102 11.32 -7.12 6.80
N PRO A 103 12.28 -6.19 6.89
CA PRO A 103 13.38 -6.11 5.93
C PRO A 103 14.31 -7.32 6.04
N ALA A 104 15.09 -7.55 4.98
CA ALA A 104 16.05 -8.65 4.91
C ALA A 104 17.15 -8.54 5.99
N SER A 105 17.47 -7.32 6.43
CA SER A 105 18.44 -7.05 7.51
C SER A 105 18.01 -7.56 8.88
N GLU A 106 16.69 -7.74 9.07
CA GLU A 106 16.10 -8.21 10.32
C GLU A 106 15.76 -9.69 10.23
N GLY A 107 15.96 -10.43 11.32
CA GLY A 107 15.73 -11.88 11.36
C GLY A 107 16.71 -12.63 12.25
N GLY A 108 16.80 -13.94 12.05
CA GLY A 108 17.56 -14.85 12.90
C GLY A 108 16.70 -15.42 14.05
N TRP A 109 15.36 -15.32 13.91
CA TRP A 109 14.40 -15.73 14.93
C TRP A 109 13.15 -16.35 14.30
N TRP A 110 12.38 -17.05 15.14
CA TRP A 110 11.10 -17.61 14.76
C TRP A 110 9.97 -16.60 14.95
N ILE A 111 8.95 -16.67 14.10
CA ILE A 111 7.65 -16.04 14.29
C ILE A 111 6.70 -17.16 14.72
N ARG A 112 6.09 -17.02 15.88
CA ARG A 112 5.06 -17.93 16.43
C ARG A 112 3.86 -17.18 16.97
N GLU A 113 4.05 -15.89 17.26
CA GLU A 113 3.02 -15.00 17.76
C GLU A 113 3.16 -13.62 17.11
N PHE A 114 2.08 -12.86 17.13
CA PHE A 114 2.08 -11.46 16.72
C PHE A 114 1.15 -10.64 17.60
N GLY A 115 1.41 -9.33 17.68
CA GLY A 115 0.57 -8.38 18.38
C GLY A 115 0.38 -7.12 17.56
N VAL A 116 -0.83 -6.59 17.57
CA VAL A 116 -1.17 -5.29 17.03
C VAL A 116 -1.31 -4.31 18.18
N TRP A 117 -0.63 -3.18 18.09
CA TRP A 117 -0.59 -2.16 19.13
C TRP A 117 -1.38 -0.92 18.70
N ALA A 118 -2.10 -0.33 19.64
CA ALA A 118 -2.85 0.89 19.42
C ALA A 118 -2.45 1.98 20.40
N GLN A 119 -2.52 3.23 19.94
CA GLN A 119 -2.27 4.40 20.76
C GLN A 119 -3.49 4.66 21.66
N PRO A 120 -3.30 4.82 22.98
CA PRO A 120 -4.40 5.22 23.87
C PRO A 120 -4.81 6.67 23.63
N LEU A 121 -6.03 7.02 24.08
CA LEU A 121 -6.62 8.36 23.82
C LEU A 121 -5.95 9.52 24.59
N ASP A 122 -5.14 9.21 25.57
CA ASP A 122 -4.44 10.13 26.49
C ASP A 122 -2.95 10.26 26.15
N ASP A 123 -2.53 9.85 24.95
CA ASP A 123 -1.14 9.86 24.49
C ASP A 123 -0.16 9.06 25.38
N GLY A 124 -0.69 8.06 26.11
CA GLY A 124 0.09 7.12 26.89
C GLY A 124 0.88 6.12 26.03
N GLU A 125 1.50 5.14 26.70
CA GLU A 125 2.20 4.05 26.01
C GLU A 125 1.21 3.18 25.21
N PRO A 126 1.58 2.73 24.00
CA PRO A 126 0.73 1.87 23.18
C PRO A 126 0.28 0.61 23.95
N VAL A 127 -0.98 0.25 23.79
CA VAL A 127 -1.58 -0.94 24.37
C VAL A 127 -1.68 -2.06 23.34
N LEU A 128 -1.56 -3.32 23.80
CA LEU A 128 -1.79 -4.47 22.92
C LEU A 128 -3.27 -4.55 22.59
N TYR A 129 -3.60 -4.19 21.35
CA TYR A 129 -4.98 -4.12 20.85
C TYR A 129 -5.51 -5.49 20.43
N ALA A 130 -4.71 -6.22 19.65
CA ALA A 130 -5.04 -7.56 19.22
C ALA A 130 -3.82 -8.48 19.34
N TYR A 131 -4.06 -9.76 19.63
CA TYR A 131 -3.04 -10.76 19.82
C TYR A 131 -3.38 -12.04 19.09
N GLY A 132 -2.41 -12.63 18.42
CA GLY A 132 -2.61 -13.85 17.67
C GLY A 132 -1.39 -14.75 17.63
N ASN A 133 -1.62 -15.99 17.26
CA ASN A 133 -0.57 -16.96 16.99
C ASN A 133 -0.34 -17.13 15.49
N HIS A 134 0.81 -17.65 15.14
CA HIS A 134 1.27 -17.83 13.77
C HIS A 134 1.89 -19.21 13.62
N ALA A 135 1.68 -19.85 12.47
CA ALA A 135 2.42 -21.06 12.12
C ALA A 135 3.93 -20.79 12.25
N PRO A 136 4.71 -21.65 12.93
CA PRO A 136 6.11 -21.39 13.14
C PRO A 136 6.86 -21.10 11.84
N TYR A 137 7.39 -19.88 11.71
CA TYR A 137 8.12 -19.41 10.55
C TYR A 137 9.48 -18.86 10.98
N TYR A 138 10.57 -19.38 10.40
CA TYR A 138 11.90 -18.87 10.67
C TYR A 138 12.28 -17.76 9.71
N LYS A 139 12.40 -16.54 10.19
CA LYS A 139 12.83 -15.38 9.42
C LYS A 139 14.35 -15.34 9.35
N LEU A 140 14.91 -15.63 8.16
CA LEU A 140 16.35 -15.52 7.93
C LEU A 140 16.81 -14.06 8.00
N LYS A 141 17.98 -13.84 8.63
CA LYS A 141 18.67 -12.56 8.60
C LYS A 141 19.69 -12.56 7.45
N SER A 142 19.72 -11.50 6.65
CA SER A 142 20.72 -11.34 5.60
C SER A 142 22.06 -10.99 6.21
N SER A 143 22.92 -11.99 6.33
CA SER A 143 24.35 -11.77 6.51
C SER A 143 25.15 -12.04 5.23
N VAL A 144 24.58 -12.76 4.25
CA VAL A 144 25.22 -13.18 3.00
C VAL A 144 24.17 -13.40 1.89
N GLY A 145 23.56 -12.32 1.38
CA GLY A 145 22.89 -12.32 0.07
C GLY A 145 21.66 -13.21 -0.18
N GLN A 146 21.16 -13.97 0.79
CA GLN A 146 20.06 -14.93 0.60
C GLN A 146 18.80 -14.64 1.39
N ALA A 147 18.78 -13.65 2.29
CA ALA A 147 17.57 -13.33 3.02
C ALA A 147 16.64 -12.41 2.21
N THR A 148 15.37 -12.70 2.24
CA THR A 148 14.32 -11.91 1.59
C THR A 148 13.59 -11.05 2.62
N THR A 149 12.95 -10.00 2.16
CA THR A 149 11.92 -9.30 2.93
C THR A 149 10.78 -10.28 3.23
N HIS A 150 10.10 -10.10 4.36
CA HIS A 150 8.93 -10.86 4.72
C HIS A 150 7.76 -9.90 4.94
N GLU A 151 6.69 -10.09 4.18
CA GLU A 151 5.45 -9.33 4.34
C GLU A 151 4.55 -10.08 5.33
N LEU A 152 4.12 -9.40 6.37
CA LEU A 152 3.17 -9.93 7.35
C LEU A 152 1.89 -9.13 7.27
N SER A 153 0.78 -9.83 7.01
CA SER A 153 -0.58 -9.27 6.97
C SER A 153 -1.38 -9.85 8.11
N VAL A 154 -1.88 -8.99 8.99
CA VAL A 154 -2.63 -9.39 10.17
C VAL A 154 -4.08 -8.97 10.02
N PRO A 155 -5.05 -9.92 10.07
CA PRO A 155 -6.46 -9.59 10.05
C PRO A 155 -6.89 -9.04 11.42
N ILE A 156 -7.62 -7.95 11.40
CA ILE A 156 -8.19 -7.31 12.58
C ILE A 156 -9.70 -7.29 12.38
N ILE A 157 -10.42 -7.96 13.26
CA ILE A 157 -11.88 -7.95 13.25
C ILE A 157 -12.32 -6.72 14.02
N LEU A 158 -13.00 -5.81 13.31
CA LEU A 158 -13.53 -4.59 13.88
C LEU A 158 -14.92 -4.86 14.48
N SER A 159 -15.20 -4.34 15.67
CA SER A 159 -16.59 -4.26 16.10
C SER A 159 -17.31 -3.27 15.17
N GLY A 160 -18.35 -3.69 14.48
CA GLY A 160 -19.02 -3.07 13.31
C GLY A 160 -19.36 -1.56 13.35
N THR A 161 -18.72 -0.78 14.18
CA THR A 161 -18.83 0.68 14.31
C THR A 161 -17.51 1.37 14.69
N ALA A 162 -16.38 0.64 14.70
CA ALA A 162 -15.09 1.23 15.04
C ALA A 162 -14.52 1.97 13.81
N ASP A 163 -14.22 3.26 13.94
CA ASP A 163 -13.37 4.00 12.99
C ASP A 163 -11.93 3.73 13.38
N VAL A 164 -11.18 3.00 12.55
CA VAL A 164 -9.79 2.63 12.80
C VAL A 164 -8.89 3.34 11.82
N ARG A 165 -7.80 3.92 12.35
CA ARG A 165 -6.77 4.61 11.57
C ARG A 165 -5.40 4.10 11.96
N ILE A 166 -4.39 4.37 11.12
CA ILE A 166 -3.00 4.13 11.48
C ILE A 166 -2.27 5.43 11.83
N LEU A 167 -1.28 5.28 12.71
CA LEU A 167 -0.27 6.30 12.89
C LEU A 167 0.78 6.08 11.77
N VAL A 168 0.75 6.93 10.75
CA VAL A 168 1.74 6.86 9.68
C VAL A 168 3.07 7.33 10.25
N ALA A 169 4.06 6.44 10.30
CA ALA A 169 5.43 6.82 10.63
C ALA A 169 6.09 7.43 9.39
N ASP A 170 6.78 8.56 9.53
CA ASP A 170 7.50 9.26 8.45
C ASP A 170 8.60 8.42 7.75
N ALA A 171 8.81 7.20 8.19
CA ALA A 171 9.85 6.28 7.69
C ALA A 171 9.30 4.90 7.27
N GLY A 172 8.04 4.81 6.86
CA GLY A 172 7.49 3.57 6.30
C GLY A 172 8.22 3.16 5.01
N TYR A 173 8.53 1.87 4.86
CA TYR A 173 8.95 1.36 3.55
C TYR A 173 7.72 1.36 2.63
N ALA A 174 7.89 1.87 1.40
CA ALA A 174 6.85 1.77 0.39
C ALA A 174 6.46 0.30 0.18
N SER A 175 5.17 0.01 0.16
CA SER A 175 4.68 -1.33 -0.13
C SER A 175 5.09 -1.76 -1.54
N ARG A 176 5.13 -3.06 -1.80
CA ARG A 176 5.41 -3.57 -3.15
C ARG A 176 4.42 -3.01 -4.19
N GLN A 177 3.15 -2.82 -3.80
CA GLN A 177 2.13 -2.24 -4.68
C GLN A 177 2.43 -0.78 -5.01
N GLU A 178 2.81 0.04 -4.04
CA GLU A 178 3.21 1.45 -4.27
C GLU A 178 4.46 1.53 -5.16
N VAL A 179 5.47 0.69 -4.90
CA VAL A 179 6.66 0.61 -5.76
C VAL A 179 6.31 0.16 -7.18
N GLN A 180 5.41 -0.82 -7.34
CA GLN A 180 4.95 -1.25 -8.66
C GLN A 180 4.13 -0.16 -9.36
N GLN A 181 3.29 0.55 -8.64
CA GLN A 181 2.52 1.67 -9.18
C GLN A 181 3.45 2.81 -9.62
N LEU A 182 4.40 3.21 -8.77
CA LEU A 182 5.44 4.17 -9.13
C LEU A 182 6.27 3.71 -10.31
N SER A 183 6.64 2.43 -10.37
CA SER A 183 7.40 1.87 -11.50
C SER A 183 6.61 1.93 -12.80
N ARG A 184 5.30 1.67 -12.78
CA ARG A 184 4.42 1.82 -13.95
C ARG A 184 4.32 3.28 -14.41
N ILE A 185 4.18 4.22 -13.46
CA ILE A 185 4.17 5.66 -13.77
C ILE A 185 5.50 6.09 -14.38
N VAL A 186 6.62 5.68 -13.78
CA VAL A 186 7.97 6.00 -14.29
C VAL A 186 8.19 5.40 -15.68
N GLU A 187 7.72 4.19 -15.93
CA GLU A 187 7.85 3.56 -17.25
C GLU A 187 6.98 4.26 -18.29
N ALA A 188 5.75 4.62 -17.94
CA ALA A 188 4.89 5.42 -18.82
C ALA A 188 5.50 6.79 -19.15
N LEU A 189 6.20 7.40 -18.21
CA LEU A 189 6.88 8.69 -18.43
C LEU A 189 8.18 8.58 -19.24
N ARG A 190 8.76 7.38 -19.36
CA ARG A 190 9.99 7.14 -20.14
C ARG A 190 9.75 6.93 -21.64
N HIS A 191 8.55 6.51 -22.02
CA HIS A 191 8.19 6.24 -23.40
C HIS A 191 7.20 7.28 -23.92
N PRO A 192 7.31 7.72 -25.19
CA PRO A 192 6.30 8.57 -25.77
C PRO A 192 4.96 7.82 -25.78
N GLN A 193 3.93 8.46 -25.27
CA GLN A 193 2.57 7.97 -25.34
C GLN A 193 1.85 8.64 -26.50
N GLU A 194 1.08 7.89 -27.25
CA GLU A 194 0.33 8.40 -28.38
C GLU A 194 -1.07 7.80 -28.40
N ALA A 195 -2.07 8.64 -28.61
CA ALA A 195 -3.42 8.17 -28.86
C ALA A 195 -4.10 8.93 -29.98
N PHE A 196 -4.98 8.22 -30.65
CA PHE A 196 -5.89 8.74 -31.68
C PHE A 196 -7.31 8.44 -31.25
N TRP A 197 -8.17 9.44 -31.29
CA TRP A 197 -9.61 9.23 -31.04
C TRP A 197 -10.47 10.27 -31.74
N THR A 198 -11.74 9.97 -31.85
CA THR A 198 -12.74 10.87 -32.39
C THR A 198 -13.62 11.37 -31.26
N LEU A 199 -13.87 12.69 -31.21
CA LEU A 199 -14.76 13.29 -30.22
C LEU A 199 -16.19 12.74 -30.38
N LYS A 200 -16.73 12.16 -29.32
CA LYS A 200 -18.15 11.73 -29.29
C LYS A 200 -19.10 12.89 -29.03
N SER A 201 -18.64 13.88 -28.29
CA SER A 201 -19.40 15.10 -27.95
C SER A 201 -18.56 16.33 -28.27
N PRO A 202 -19.17 17.46 -28.60
CA PRO A 202 -18.42 18.69 -28.89
C PRO A 202 -17.76 19.22 -27.61
N VAL A 203 -16.61 19.87 -27.77
CA VAL A 203 -15.94 20.65 -26.69
C VAL A 203 -16.05 22.11 -27.12
N GLU A 204 -16.67 22.92 -26.28
CA GLU A 204 -16.82 24.37 -26.52
C GLU A 204 -15.48 25.10 -26.33
N GLU A 205 -15.34 26.30 -26.88
CA GLU A 205 -14.19 27.16 -26.63
C GLU A 205 -14.04 27.46 -25.13
N GLY A 206 -12.84 27.26 -24.57
CA GLY A 206 -12.56 27.35 -23.13
C GLY A 206 -12.95 26.10 -22.36
N GLY A 207 -13.51 25.08 -23.01
CA GLY A 207 -13.94 23.82 -22.39
C GLY A 207 -12.78 22.86 -22.13
N THR A 208 -13.06 21.86 -21.31
CA THR A 208 -12.10 20.80 -20.95
C THR A 208 -12.20 19.64 -21.92
N LEU A 209 -11.07 19.20 -22.43
CA LEU A 209 -10.88 17.98 -23.20
C LEU A 209 -10.28 16.92 -22.26
N ASP A 210 -11.04 15.90 -21.92
CA ASP A 210 -10.52 14.75 -21.18
C ASP A 210 -9.76 13.82 -22.14
N LEU A 211 -8.60 13.36 -21.69
CA LEU A 211 -7.77 12.42 -22.43
C LEU A 211 -8.33 10.99 -22.26
N PRO A 212 -8.03 10.07 -23.20
CA PRO A 212 -8.31 8.65 -22.99
C PRO A 212 -7.77 8.11 -21.67
N GLU A 213 -8.46 7.13 -21.06
CA GLU A 213 -8.24 6.63 -19.68
C GLU A 213 -6.80 6.21 -19.36
N ASP A 214 -6.03 5.82 -20.38
CA ASP A 214 -4.65 5.36 -20.21
C ASP A 214 -3.60 6.49 -20.35
N LEU A 215 -4.02 7.72 -20.60
CA LEU A 215 -3.11 8.84 -20.86
C LEU A 215 -3.11 9.85 -19.72
N ALA A 216 -1.90 10.18 -19.26
CA ALA A 216 -1.67 11.24 -18.30
C ALA A 216 -0.32 11.91 -18.57
N TYR A 217 -0.18 13.18 -18.18
CA TYR A 217 1.02 13.98 -18.39
C TYR A 217 1.41 14.77 -17.14
N LEU A 218 2.67 15.20 -17.08
CA LEU A 218 3.17 16.13 -16.06
C LEU A 218 2.85 17.57 -16.52
N PRO A 219 1.95 18.30 -15.85
CA PRO A 219 1.59 19.65 -16.23
C PRO A 219 2.75 20.63 -15.97
N GLY A 220 2.90 21.61 -16.87
CA GLY A 220 3.95 22.63 -16.79
C GLY A 220 5.28 22.26 -17.45
N GLU A 221 5.46 21.01 -17.88
CA GLU A 221 6.69 20.56 -18.54
C GLU A 221 6.62 20.67 -20.08
N HIS A 222 5.49 21.10 -20.62
CA HIS A 222 5.26 21.28 -22.06
C HIS A 222 5.61 20.06 -22.91
N LEU A 223 5.21 18.87 -22.44
CA LEU A 223 5.50 17.60 -23.08
C LEU A 223 4.48 17.15 -24.11
N ILE A 224 3.44 17.94 -24.34
CA ILE A 224 2.29 17.56 -25.16
C ILE A 224 2.40 18.18 -26.54
N ASP A 225 2.15 17.36 -27.57
CA ASP A 225 1.83 17.80 -28.93
C ASP A 225 0.39 17.34 -29.25
N LEU A 226 -0.53 18.30 -29.34
CA LEU A 226 -1.94 18.05 -29.70
C LEU A 226 -2.15 18.33 -31.18
N PHE A 227 -2.86 17.42 -31.84
CA PHE A 227 -3.28 17.60 -33.25
C PHE A 227 -4.80 17.51 -33.32
N TRP A 228 -5.39 18.41 -34.10
CA TRP A 228 -6.81 18.46 -34.40
C TRP A 228 -7.00 18.35 -35.92
N ASN A 229 -7.75 17.33 -36.37
CA ASN A 229 -7.97 17.05 -37.81
C ASN A 229 -6.66 17.05 -38.62
N GLY A 230 -5.59 16.51 -38.05
CA GLY A 230 -4.27 16.43 -38.67
C GLY A 230 -3.40 17.68 -38.56
N LEU A 231 -3.91 18.79 -38.01
CA LEU A 231 -3.15 20.01 -37.77
C LEU A 231 -2.65 20.10 -36.35
N ILE A 232 -1.37 20.47 -36.19
CA ILE A 232 -0.79 20.69 -34.86
C ILE A 232 -1.39 21.93 -34.20
N CYS A 233 -1.80 21.80 -32.96
CA CYS A 233 -2.30 22.88 -32.13
C CYS A 233 -1.16 23.57 -31.38
N ALA A 234 -1.17 24.90 -31.35
CA ALA A 234 -0.16 25.67 -30.63
C ALA A 234 -0.45 25.72 -29.12
N PRO A 235 0.49 25.28 -28.26
CA PRO A 235 0.34 25.39 -26.82
C PRO A 235 0.26 26.85 -26.36
N GLY A 236 -0.56 27.15 -25.35
CA GLY A 236 -0.81 28.50 -24.86
C GLY A 236 -1.68 29.40 -25.75
N GLN A 237 -2.00 28.96 -26.98
CA GLN A 237 -2.88 29.69 -27.92
C GLN A 237 -4.14 28.91 -28.28
N GLN A 238 -4.00 27.62 -28.55
CA GLN A 238 -5.10 26.75 -28.96
C GLN A 238 -5.45 25.72 -27.88
N TYR A 239 -4.47 25.36 -27.05
CA TYR A 239 -4.73 24.55 -25.84
C TYR A 239 -3.83 24.96 -24.68
N GLU A 240 -4.25 24.64 -23.50
CA GLU A 240 -3.53 24.86 -22.23
C GLU A 240 -3.54 23.60 -21.37
N GLU A 241 -2.42 23.32 -20.71
CA GLU A 241 -2.29 22.24 -19.75
C GLU A 241 -3.07 22.59 -18.47
N ILE A 242 -3.96 21.69 -18.03
CA ILE A 242 -4.68 21.85 -16.76
C ILE A 242 -3.82 21.32 -15.63
N PRO A 243 -3.66 22.07 -14.52
CA PRO A 243 -2.96 21.58 -13.34
C PRO A 243 -3.51 20.23 -12.86
N ALA A 244 -2.63 19.40 -12.30
CA ALA A 244 -3.06 18.15 -11.66
C ALA A 244 -4.00 18.46 -10.47
N PRO A 245 -4.95 17.56 -10.14
CA PRO A 245 -5.71 17.62 -8.90
C PRO A 245 -4.78 17.70 -7.67
N GLU A 246 -5.25 18.25 -6.56
CA GLU A 246 -4.43 18.46 -5.33
C GLU A 246 -3.78 17.18 -4.79
N ASP A 247 -4.38 16.04 -5.06
CA ASP A 247 -3.93 14.70 -4.64
C ASP A 247 -3.17 13.91 -5.73
N ALA A 248 -2.94 14.51 -6.89
CA ALA A 248 -2.30 13.86 -8.04
C ALA A 248 -1.09 14.66 -8.56
N SER A 249 -0.08 13.93 -9.05
CA SER A 249 1.10 14.53 -9.69
C SER A 249 0.93 14.70 -11.21
N VAL A 250 -0.08 14.08 -11.78
CA VAL A 250 -0.31 14.05 -13.24
C VAL A 250 -1.71 14.55 -13.57
N SER A 251 -1.87 15.14 -14.75
CA SER A 251 -3.16 15.58 -15.29
C SER A 251 -3.57 14.70 -16.47
N ALA A 252 -4.88 14.51 -16.63
CA ALA A 252 -5.49 13.75 -17.72
C ALA A 252 -6.46 14.60 -18.55
N SER A 253 -6.35 15.93 -18.49
CA SER A 253 -7.24 16.84 -19.23
C SER A 253 -6.51 18.09 -19.70
N LEU A 254 -6.98 18.64 -20.80
CA LEU A 254 -6.50 19.87 -21.43
C LEU A 254 -7.65 20.89 -21.55
N ARG A 255 -7.36 22.17 -21.52
CA ARG A 255 -8.31 23.21 -21.90
C ARG A 255 -8.12 23.55 -23.36
N LEU A 256 -9.19 23.59 -24.15
CA LEU A 256 -9.16 24.02 -25.55
C LEU A 256 -9.60 25.49 -25.65
N TRP A 257 -8.88 26.29 -26.42
CA TRP A 257 -9.21 27.68 -26.72
C TRP A 257 -9.90 27.84 -28.08
N PHE A 258 -10.46 26.74 -28.59
CA PHE A 258 -11.29 26.73 -29.81
C PHE A 258 -12.42 25.70 -29.64
N ALA A 259 -13.50 25.87 -30.37
CA ALA A 259 -14.58 24.88 -30.35
C ALA A 259 -14.22 23.68 -31.24
N ALA A 260 -14.24 22.48 -30.65
CA ALA A 260 -14.04 21.22 -31.37
C ALA A 260 -15.38 20.47 -31.49
N PRO A 261 -16.00 20.40 -32.68
CA PRO A 261 -17.28 19.74 -32.88
C PRO A 261 -17.16 18.22 -32.69
N ALA A 262 -18.29 17.57 -32.37
CA ALA A 262 -18.36 16.11 -32.40
C ALA A 262 -17.94 15.58 -33.77
N GLY A 263 -17.22 14.46 -33.80
CA GLY A 263 -16.63 13.93 -35.03
C GLY A 263 -15.23 14.48 -35.36
N SER A 264 -14.70 15.45 -34.58
CA SER A 264 -13.32 15.90 -34.74
C SER A 264 -12.35 14.76 -34.43
N GLU A 265 -11.33 14.61 -35.29
CA GLU A 265 -10.24 13.67 -35.06
C GLU A 265 -9.14 14.33 -34.22
N LEU A 266 -8.79 13.70 -33.12
CA LEU A 266 -7.74 14.15 -32.24
C LEU A 266 -6.60 13.11 -32.18
N ARG A 267 -5.38 13.65 -32.17
CA ARG A 267 -4.17 12.88 -31.86
C ARG A 267 -3.40 13.65 -30.82
N ILE A 268 -2.94 12.93 -29.79
CA ILE A 268 -2.03 13.47 -28.80
C ILE A 268 -0.74 12.64 -28.79
N VAL A 269 0.38 13.33 -28.66
CA VAL A 269 1.68 12.72 -28.39
C VAL A 269 2.20 13.35 -27.12
N ILE A 270 2.42 12.52 -26.09
CA ILE A 270 3.04 12.93 -24.83
C ILE A 270 4.50 12.48 -24.90
N ARG A 271 5.41 13.45 -24.93
CA ARG A 271 6.85 13.19 -25.01
C ARG A 271 7.35 12.68 -23.65
N PRO A 272 8.36 11.76 -23.63
CA PRO A 272 8.93 11.27 -22.39
C PRO A 272 9.61 12.41 -21.63
N TYR A 273 9.43 12.44 -20.31
CA TYR A 273 10.15 13.34 -19.42
C TYR A 273 11.64 12.97 -19.39
N SER A 274 12.51 13.83 -19.88
CA SER A 274 13.95 13.66 -19.78
C SER A 274 14.48 14.51 -18.63
N ILE A 275 14.93 13.86 -17.54
CA ILE A 275 15.72 14.55 -16.52
C ILE A 275 17.05 14.92 -17.17
N GLN A 276 17.18 16.12 -17.67
CA GLN A 276 18.50 16.65 -18.00
C GLN A 276 19.18 17.01 -16.68
N PRO A 277 20.39 16.47 -16.38
CA PRO A 277 21.15 16.96 -15.23
C PRO A 277 21.43 18.45 -15.49
N ARG A 278 20.90 19.32 -14.63
CA ARG A 278 21.35 20.71 -14.61
C ARG A 278 22.84 20.67 -14.29
N LEU A 279 23.66 20.92 -15.31
CA LEU A 279 25.06 21.27 -15.11
C LEU A 279 25.08 22.55 -14.29
N ALA A 280 25.56 22.43 -13.06
CA ALA A 280 25.78 23.54 -12.13
C ALA A 280 26.92 24.44 -12.62
#